data_c1334d0dffe47e559c93a029a5a4d584
#
_entry.id   c1334d0dffe47e559c93a029a5a4d584
#
_cell.length_a   1.000
_cell.length_b   1.000
_cell.length_c   1.000
_cell.angle_alpha   90.00
_cell.angle_beta   90.00
_cell.angle_gamma   90.00
#
_symmetry.space_group_name_H-M   'P 1'
#
loop_
_entity.id
_entity.type
_entity.pdbx_description
1 polymer ?
#
loop_
_entity_poly.entity_id
_entity_poly.type
_entity_poly.pdbx_seq_one_letter_code
_entity_poly.pdbx_strand_id
1 'polypeptide(L)'
;VKKLEKDNRQETPDQRGIQIGAFSNYAKARSYALKIKKAARKLADKEIDIEPVANGSAVIYRSKIIGFAKSDADKACKNLKKKNKSCIVVAVRTDNQLVLANSQY
;
A
#
# COMPACT_ATOMS: atom_id res chain seq x y z
N VAL A 1 16.33 -10.96 -25.03
CA VAL A 1 16.09 -10.52 -24.44
C VAL A 1 15.71 -10.09 -24.29
N LYS A 2 15.51 -10.38 -24.35
CA LYS A 2 15.05 -10.00 -23.82
C LYS A 2 14.58 -9.72 -23.23
N LYS A 3 14.49 -10.02 -23.13
CA LYS A 3 14.06 -9.78 -22.30
C LYS A 3 13.94 -9.14 -21.78
N LEU A 4 14.12 -9.27 -21.97
CA LEU A 4 14.02 -8.62 -21.25
C LEU A 4 13.82 -7.92 -20.91
N GLU A 5 13.87 -8.09 -21.09
CA GLU A 5 13.76 -7.38 -20.50
C GLU A 5 13.15 -6.94 -20.08
N LYS A 6 12.87 -7.27 -19.95
CA LYS A 6 12.37 -6.91 -19.26
C LYS A 6 12.24 -6.43 -18.63
N ASP A 7 12.56 -6.62 -18.54
CA ASP A 7 12.51 -6.18 -17.70
C ASP A 7 12.45 -5.61 -17.19
N ASN A 8 12.49 -5.88 -17.23
CA ASN A 8 12.55 -5.33 -16.53
C ASN A 8 12.34 -4.83 -16.11
N ARG A 9 12.04 -5.03 -16.14
CA ARG A 9 11.90 -4.67 -15.53
C ARG A 9 11.92 -4.42 -14.72
N GLN A 10 12.34 -4.52 -14.68
CA GLN A 10 12.51 -4.44 -13.75
C GLN A 10 11.95 -3.75 -12.88
N GLU A 11 11.40 -3.32 -13.13
CA GLU A 11 10.73 -2.81 -12.21
C GLU A 11 10.62 -3.63 -11.09
N THR A 12 10.59 -3.11 -9.90
CA THR A 12 10.54 -4.00 -8.78
C THR A 12 9.17 -4.61 -8.66
N PRO A 13 9.07 -5.85 -8.23
CA PRO A 13 7.78 -6.49 -8.07
C PRO A 13 7.00 -5.98 -6.89
N ASP A 14 7.64 -5.30 -5.94
CA ASP A 14 6.99 -4.89 -4.70
C ASP A 14 6.60 -3.43 -4.71
N GLN A 15 5.93 -3.01 -5.76
CA GLN A 15 5.57 -1.61 -5.91
C GLN A 15 4.11 -1.31 -5.68
N ARG A 16 3.38 -2.24 -5.13
CA ARG A 16 1.97 -2.03 -4.86
C ARG A 16 1.69 -2.16 -3.38
N GLY A 17 0.60 -1.56 -3.00
CA GLY A 17 0.10 -1.71 -1.65
C GLY A 17 -1.40 -1.81 -1.69
N ILE A 18 -2.00 -1.99 -0.54
CA ILE A 18 -3.45 -1.97 -0.41
C ILE A 18 -3.81 -0.98 0.66
N GLN A 19 -4.83 -0.17 0.38
CA GLN A 19 -5.35 0.75 1.36
C GLN A 19 -6.60 0.13 1.95
N ILE A 20 -6.61 -0.05 3.27
CA ILE A 20 -7.66 -0.78 3.94
C ILE A 20 -8.57 0.08 4.76
N GLY A 21 -8.26 1.36 4.88
CA GLY A 21 -9.12 2.28 5.59
C GLY A 21 -8.49 3.63 5.73
N ALA A 22 -9.27 4.57 6.27
CA ALA A 22 -8.80 5.90 6.57
C ALA A 22 -9.41 6.34 7.89
N PHE A 23 -8.63 7.00 8.71
CA PHE A 23 -9.03 7.32 10.08
C PHE A 23 -8.59 8.72 10.44
N SER A 24 -9.28 9.32 11.39
CA SER A 24 -8.91 10.64 11.85
C SER A 24 -7.81 10.61 12.92
N ASN A 25 -7.37 9.41 13.28
CA ASN A 25 -6.43 9.22 14.38
C ASN A 25 -5.35 8.23 13.96
N TYR A 26 -4.10 8.60 14.17
CA TYR A 26 -2.98 7.73 13.78
C TYR A 26 -3.04 6.37 14.48
N ALA A 27 -3.30 6.38 15.78
CA ALA A 27 -3.30 5.13 16.54
C ALA A 27 -4.38 4.18 16.05
N LYS A 28 -5.54 4.71 15.68
CA LYS A 28 -6.60 3.87 15.15
C LYS A 28 -6.23 3.29 13.79
N ALA A 29 -5.61 4.11 12.96
CA ALA A 29 -5.19 3.64 11.63
C ALA A 29 -4.18 2.50 11.77
N ARG A 30 -3.23 2.66 12.67
CA ARG A 30 -2.21 1.64 12.88
C ARG A 30 -2.80 0.38 13.52
N SER A 31 -3.65 0.54 14.52
CA SER A 31 -4.28 -0.61 15.17
C SER A 31 -5.08 -1.44 14.19
N TYR A 32 -5.81 -0.76 13.31
CA TYR A 32 -6.60 -1.46 12.31
C TYR A 32 -5.70 -2.23 11.34
N ALA A 33 -4.62 -1.60 10.89
CA ALA A 33 -3.69 -2.26 9.98
C ALA A 33 -3.07 -3.49 10.62
N LEU A 34 -2.70 -3.38 11.90
CA LEU A 34 -2.17 -4.52 12.63
C LEU A 34 -3.18 -5.64 12.72
N LYS A 35 -4.42 -5.30 13.00
CA LYS A 35 -5.48 -6.28 13.11
C LYS A 35 -5.66 -7.04 11.79
N ILE A 36 -5.71 -6.31 10.69
CA ILE A 36 -5.87 -6.93 9.38
C ILE A 36 -4.67 -7.80 9.05
N LYS A 37 -3.47 -7.30 9.33
CA LYS A 37 -2.26 -8.04 9.05
C LYS A 37 -2.20 -9.35 9.82
N LYS A 38 -2.60 -9.33 11.09
CA LYS A 38 -2.60 -10.54 11.90
C LYS A 38 -3.66 -11.53 11.48
N ALA A 39 -4.77 -11.03 10.97
CA ALA A 39 -5.87 -11.89 10.59
C ALA A 39 -5.61 -12.64 9.28
N ALA A 40 -4.65 -12.19 8.48
CA ALA A 40 -4.37 -12.80 7.20
C ALA A 40 -2.91 -13.22 7.15
N ARG A 41 -2.69 -14.53 7.14
CA ARG A 41 -1.34 -15.06 7.17
C ARG A 41 -0.47 -14.56 6.01
N LYS A 42 -1.08 -14.36 4.87
CA LYS A 42 -0.35 -13.90 3.69
C LYS A 42 0.20 -12.50 3.83
N LEU A 43 -0.28 -11.75 4.81
CA LEU A 43 0.17 -10.38 5.02
C LEU A 43 1.28 -10.29 6.05
N ALA A 44 1.69 -11.41 6.64
CA ALA A 44 2.60 -11.39 7.77
C ALA A 44 3.93 -10.73 7.47
N ASP A 45 4.42 -10.89 6.24
CA ASP A 45 5.71 -10.32 5.87
C ASP A 45 5.61 -8.95 5.21
N LYS A 46 4.42 -8.39 5.16
CA LYS A 46 4.24 -7.07 4.56
C LYS A 46 4.42 -5.97 5.60
N GLU A 47 4.54 -4.74 5.12
CA GLU A 47 4.77 -3.61 6.02
C GLU A 47 3.53 -2.75 6.13
N ILE A 48 3.37 -2.15 7.30
CA ILE A 48 2.28 -1.21 7.52
C ILE A 48 2.79 0.19 7.23
N ASP A 49 2.01 0.93 6.45
CA ASP A 49 2.34 2.31 6.11
C ASP A 49 1.13 3.18 6.41
N ILE A 50 1.28 4.08 7.35
CA ILE A 50 0.20 5.00 7.72
C ILE A 50 0.52 6.35 7.12
N GLU A 51 -0.27 6.76 6.15
CA GLU A 51 0.00 7.99 5.43
C GLU A 51 -0.91 9.12 5.91
N PRO A 52 -0.34 10.19 6.45
CA PRO A 52 -1.15 11.36 6.80
C PRO A 52 -1.46 12.16 5.56
N VAL A 53 -2.71 12.57 5.44
CA VAL A 53 -3.16 13.36 4.30
C VAL A 53 -3.98 14.51 4.82
N ALA A 54 -3.67 15.71 4.33
CA ALA A 54 -4.43 16.89 4.72
C ALA A 54 -5.83 16.82 4.15
N ASN A 55 -6.81 17.21 4.94
CA ASN A 55 -8.19 17.21 4.53
C ASN A 55 -8.81 18.47 5.12
N GLY A 56 -8.65 19.59 4.43
CA GLY A 56 -9.03 20.87 4.96
C GLY A 56 -8.12 21.21 6.13
N SER A 57 -8.71 21.51 7.27
CA SER A 57 -7.94 21.81 8.47
C SER A 57 -7.65 20.57 9.30
N ALA A 58 -8.10 19.41 8.82
CA ALA A 58 -7.90 18.16 9.55
C ALA A 58 -6.89 17.31 8.84
N VAL A 59 -6.47 16.23 9.49
CA VAL A 59 -5.57 15.25 8.91
C VAL A 59 -6.25 13.89 8.96
N ILE A 60 -6.19 13.18 7.85
CA ILE A 60 -6.71 11.83 7.77
C ILE A 60 -5.54 10.90 7.60
N TYR A 61 -5.57 9.79 8.30
CA TYR A 61 -4.50 8.79 8.24
C TYR A 61 -4.98 7.60 7.44
N ARG A 62 -4.35 7.38 6.31
CA ARG A 62 -4.69 6.24 5.45
C ARG A 62 -3.92 5.02 5.90
N SER A 63 -4.67 3.96 6.22
CA SER A 63 -4.07 2.70 6.62
C SER A 63 -3.74 1.90 5.39
N LYS A 64 -2.46 1.58 5.22
CA LYS A 64 -2.00 0.82 4.06
C LYS A 64 -1.12 -0.33 4.49
N ILE A 65 -1.11 -1.37 3.69
CA ILE A 65 -0.17 -2.45 3.83
C ILE A 65 0.57 -2.55 2.51
N ILE A 66 1.88 -2.51 2.54
CA ILE A 66 2.70 -2.40 1.33
C ILE A 66 3.67 -3.57 1.22
N GLY A 67 4.26 -3.70 0.03
CA GLY A 67 5.20 -4.78 -0.24
C GLY A 67 4.61 -5.85 -1.12
N PHE A 68 3.71 -5.48 -2.04
CA PHE A 68 3.04 -6.44 -2.91
C PHE A 68 3.47 -6.29 -4.35
N ALA A 69 3.57 -7.40 -5.04
CA ALA A 69 3.52 -7.37 -6.49
C ALA A 69 2.07 -7.06 -6.89
N LYS A 70 1.88 -6.57 -8.08
CA LYS A 70 0.55 -6.15 -8.51
C LYS A 70 -0.49 -7.26 -8.38
N SER A 71 -0.17 -8.46 -8.85
CA SER A 71 -1.14 -9.54 -8.79
C SER A 71 -1.46 -9.94 -7.36
N ASP A 72 -0.47 -9.87 -6.49
CA ASP A 72 -0.68 -10.22 -5.09
C ASP A 72 -1.54 -9.19 -4.39
N ALA A 73 -1.36 -7.91 -4.73
CA ALA A 73 -2.20 -6.87 -4.16
C ALA A 73 -3.65 -7.07 -4.59
N ASP A 74 -3.87 -7.40 -5.85
CA ASP A 74 -5.21 -7.65 -6.35
C ASP A 74 -5.87 -8.80 -5.60
N LYS A 75 -5.12 -9.87 -5.38
CA LYS A 75 -5.64 -11.03 -4.67
C LYS A 75 -5.95 -10.71 -3.22
N ALA A 76 -5.08 -9.95 -2.58
CA ALA A 76 -5.30 -9.57 -1.19
C ALA A 76 -6.58 -8.75 -1.06
N CYS A 77 -6.77 -7.79 -1.96
CA CYS A 77 -7.98 -6.97 -1.92
C CYS A 77 -9.24 -7.80 -2.18
N LYS A 78 -9.17 -8.73 -3.12
CA LYS A 78 -10.31 -9.61 -3.36
C LYS A 78 -10.70 -10.38 -2.11
N ASN A 79 -9.70 -10.93 -1.43
CA ASN A 79 -9.97 -11.69 -0.22
C ASN A 79 -10.57 -10.83 0.88
N LEU A 80 -10.06 -9.61 1.04
CA LEU A 80 -10.58 -8.73 2.07
C LEU A 80 -12.01 -8.30 1.76
N LYS A 81 -12.30 -8.04 0.50
CA LYS A 81 -13.66 -7.67 0.12
C LYS A 81 -14.64 -8.79 0.36
N LYS A 82 -14.22 -10.03 0.19
CA LYS A 82 -15.07 -11.17 0.50
C LYS A 82 -15.44 -11.22 1.97
N LYS A 83 -14.62 -10.62 2.81
CA LYS A 83 -14.88 -10.56 4.25
C LYS A 83 -15.50 -9.24 4.65
N ASN A 84 -16.02 -8.51 3.69
CA ASN A 84 -16.67 -7.21 3.93
C ASN A 84 -15.72 -6.16 4.47
N LYS A 85 -14.44 -6.24 4.06
CA LYS A 85 -13.46 -5.23 4.44
C LYS A 85 -13.19 -4.35 3.24
N SER A 86 -12.91 -3.08 3.51
CA SER A 86 -12.53 -2.15 2.44
C SER A 86 -11.13 -2.46 1.97
N CYS A 87 -10.92 -2.36 0.65
CA CYS A 87 -9.59 -2.54 0.11
C CYS A 87 -9.48 -1.91 -1.27
N ILE A 88 -8.45 -1.12 -1.45
CA ILE A 88 -8.14 -0.50 -2.73
C ILE A 88 -6.67 -0.75 -3.01
N VAL A 89 -6.36 -1.21 -4.22
CA VAL A 89 -4.97 -1.37 -4.61
C VAL A 89 -4.39 0.00 -4.95
N VAL A 90 -3.22 0.30 -4.42
CA VAL A 90 -2.57 1.58 -4.65
C VAL A 90 -1.14 1.35 -5.09
N ALA A 91 -0.61 2.31 -5.83
CA ALA A 91 0.79 2.28 -6.21
C ALA A 91 1.61 2.84 -5.07
N VAL A 92 2.77 2.25 -4.84
CA VAL A 92 3.68 2.72 -3.81
C VAL A 92 4.80 3.48 -4.50
N ARG A 93 5.01 4.73 -4.11
CA ARG A 93 6.07 5.52 -4.69
C ARG A 93 7.35 5.32 -3.92
N THR A 94 8.42 5.23 -4.65
CA THR A 94 9.72 5.16 -4.02
C THR A 94 10.23 6.57 -3.82
N ASP A 95 11.21 6.69 -2.99
CA ASP A 95 11.83 7.98 -2.78
C ASP A 95 12.46 8.52 -4.05
N ASN A 96 12.93 7.64 -4.88
CA ASN A 96 13.49 8.08 -6.14
C ASN A 96 12.48 8.81 -6.97
N GLN A 97 11.29 8.29 -6.99
CA GLN A 97 10.26 8.92 -7.75
C GLN A 97 9.91 10.27 -7.19
N LEU A 98 9.95 10.38 -5.89
CA LEU A 98 9.70 11.66 -5.27
C LEU A 98 10.77 12.65 -5.62
N VAL A 99 11.98 12.22 -5.57
CA VAL A 99 13.09 13.10 -5.93
C VAL A 99 12.97 13.57 -7.35
N LEU A 100 12.66 12.66 -8.23
CA LEU A 100 12.50 13.05 -9.61
C LEU A 100 11.36 14.00 -9.79
N ALA A 101 10.31 13.77 -9.08
CA ALA A 101 9.16 14.59 -9.23
C ALA A 101 9.41 15.99 -8.77
N ASN A 102 10.22 16.12 -7.76
CA ASN A 102 10.41 17.42 -7.26
C ASN A 102 11.69 18.00 -7.66
N SER A 103 12.52 17.22 -8.13
CA SER A 103 13.71 17.83 -8.61
C SER A 103 13.40 18.59 -9.80
N GLN A 104 12.47 18.33 -10.06
CA GLN A 104 12.18 19.00 -10.91
C GLN A 104 11.73 20.08 -10.56
N TYR A 105 11.79 19.87 -9.95
CA TYR A 105 11.60 20.65 -9.57
C TYR A 105 12.01 21.30 -9.49
#